data_2a3993542191e105a4ebb803ee907aba
#
_entry.id   2a3993542191e105a4ebb803ee907aba
#
_cell.length_a   1.000
_cell.length_b   1.000
_cell.length_c   1.000
_cell.angle_alpha   90.00
_cell.angle_beta   90.00
_cell.angle_gamma   90.00
#
_symmetry.space_group_name_H-M   'P 1'
#
loop_
_entity.id
_entity.type
_entity.pdbx_description
1 polymer ?
#
loop_
_entity_poly.entity_id
_entity_poly.type
_entity_poly.pdbx_seq_one_letter_code
_entity_poly.pdbx_strand_id
1 'polypeptide(L)'
;MRCRYCFYCDVAAHREERSARVMGEDVASAIIDRALAVASDAHISFAFQGGEPTLAGLDFFHSFVARVEERRENQRVSWALQTNGYLIEEEWAEFFREHGFLIGVSVDAYRDLHDSMRPDAHGAATYARVMSGVRLLRERGVDVNILSVLTSQMAAHPQRVFSFIKQEKITHIQFIPCLPGLDDERDTFSLDPRAFSSFYRRLFDLWWRELGAGRYVSIWLFENVMQMALGQFPSQCGMLGRCAPQFVVESDGSVYPCDFYALDEYRVGDIRVDSLEARRL
;
A
#
# COMPACT_ATOMS: atom_id res chain seq x y z
N MET A 1 1.15 -13.75 -6.35
CA MET A 1 0.14 -14.32 -5.45
C MET A 1 -1.25 -14.17 -6.07
N ARG A 2 -2.25 -14.93 -5.58
CA ARG A 2 -3.65 -14.85 -6.03
C ARG A 2 -4.57 -14.61 -4.83
N CYS A 3 -4.56 -13.36 -4.34
CA CYS A 3 -5.36 -12.98 -3.18
C CYS A 3 -6.85 -13.04 -3.51
N ARG A 4 -7.67 -13.65 -2.63
CA ARG A 4 -9.10 -13.92 -2.89
C ARG A 4 -9.97 -12.67 -2.92
N TYR A 5 -9.53 -11.60 -2.29
CA TYR A 5 -10.20 -10.30 -2.18
C TYR A 5 -9.49 -9.20 -2.98
N CYS A 6 -8.71 -9.55 -4.01
CA CYS A 6 -7.85 -8.60 -4.71
C CYS A 6 -8.66 -7.58 -5.50
N PHE A 7 -8.79 -6.37 -5.01
CA PHE A 7 -9.52 -5.31 -5.69
C PHE A 7 -8.86 -4.87 -7.00
N TYR A 8 -7.53 -5.01 -7.14
CA TYR A 8 -6.85 -4.76 -8.43
C TYR A 8 -7.31 -5.72 -9.54
N CYS A 9 -7.65 -6.97 -9.17
CA CYS A 9 -8.22 -7.90 -10.14
C CYS A 9 -9.63 -7.48 -10.53
N ASP A 10 -10.41 -6.97 -9.59
CA ASP A 10 -11.76 -6.47 -9.80
C ASP A 10 -11.73 -5.21 -10.69
N VAL A 11 -10.94 -4.20 -10.33
CA VAL A 11 -10.72 -3.00 -11.15
C VAL A 11 -10.28 -3.36 -12.58
N ALA A 12 -9.29 -4.27 -12.71
CA ALA A 12 -8.82 -4.70 -14.02
C ALA A 12 -9.88 -5.45 -14.86
N ALA A 13 -10.84 -6.10 -14.19
CA ALA A 13 -11.94 -6.78 -14.89
C ALA A 13 -12.98 -5.80 -15.47
N HIS A 14 -13.08 -4.59 -14.90
CA HIS A 14 -14.00 -3.52 -15.30
C HIS A 14 -13.37 -2.50 -16.26
N ARG A 15 -12.17 -2.75 -16.77
CA ARG A 15 -11.49 -1.89 -17.75
C ARG A 15 -11.51 -2.53 -19.13
N GLU A 16 -11.63 -1.71 -20.17
CA GLU A 16 -11.56 -2.15 -21.57
C GLU A 16 -10.17 -2.71 -21.89
N GLU A 17 -9.13 -2.00 -21.47
CA GLU A 17 -7.74 -2.46 -21.58
C GLU A 17 -7.19 -2.91 -20.24
N ARG A 18 -6.88 -4.20 -20.15
CA ARG A 18 -6.20 -4.76 -18.98
C ARG A 18 -4.71 -4.48 -19.09
N SER A 19 -4.22 -3.47 -18.38
CA SER A 19 -2.79 -3.24 -18.27
C SER A 19 -2.15 -4.29 -17.35
N ALA A 20 -1.53 -5.31 -17.96
CA ALA A 20 -0.78 -6.35 -17.25
C ALA A 20 0.73 -6.31 -17.60
N ARG A 21 1.22 -5.15 -18.06
CA ARG A 21 2.60 -4.99 -18.51
C ARG A 21 3.44 -4.31 -17.44
N VAL A 22 4.73 -4.58 -17.46
CA VAL A 22 5.70 -3.75 -16.76
C VAL A 22 5.73 -2.38 -17.43
N MET A 23 5.81 -1.31 -16.62
CA MET A 23 5.89 0.06 -17.11
C MET A 23 7.10 0.25 -18.03
N GLY A 24 6.89 0.81 -19.21
CA GLY A 24 7.95 1.11 -20.16
C GLY A 24 8.79 2.33 -19.76
N GLU A 25 9.97 2.45 -20.35
CA GLU A 25 10.88 3.56 -20.07
C GLU A 25 10.30 4.93 -20.49
N ASP A 26 9.48 4.96 -21.53
CA ASP A 26 8.80 6.16 -22.00
C ASP A 26 7.82 6.70 -20.94
N VAL A 27 7.03 5.82 -20.36
CA VAL A 27 6.10 6.16 -19.28
C VAL A 27 6.85 6.58 -18.02
N ALA A 28 7.86 5.81 -17.61
CA ALA A 28 8.67 6.10 -16.43
C ALA A 28 9.37 7.47 -16.56
N SER A 29 9.96 7.78 -17.73
CA SER A 29 10.57 9.09 -18.00
C SER A 29 9.54 10.23 -17.96
N ALA A 30 8.37 10.03 -18.54
CA ALA A 30 7.32 11.04 -18.51
C ALA A 30 6.82 11.33 -17.08
N ILE A 31 6.68 10.29 -16.22
CA ILE A 31 6.35 10.46 -14.81
C ILE A 31 7.40 11.33 -14.12
N ILE A 32 8.69 11.00 -14.29
CA ILE A 32 9.80 11.72 -13.67
C ILE A 32 9.80 13.18 -14.13
N ASP A 33 9.73 13.43 -15.44
CA ASP A 33 9.76 14.78 -15.99
C ASP A 33 8.58 15.63 -15.50
N ARG A 34 7.37 15.05 -15.44
CA ARG A 34 6.18 15.75 -14.93
C ARG A 34 6.25 16.01 -13.43
N ALA A 35 6.72 15.02 -12.65
CA ALA A 35 6.85 15.18 -11.20
C ALA A 35 7.91 16.23 -10.83
N LEU A 36 9.04 16.26 -11.54
CA LEU A 36 10.11 17.22 -11.29
C LEU A 36 9.84 18.62 -11.87
N ALA A 37 8.85 18.77 -12.76
CA ALA A 37 8.44 20.08 -13.28
C ALA A 37 7.68 20.98 -12.27
N VAL A 38 7.41 20.47 -11.05
CA VAL A 38 6.86 21.25 -9.95
C VAL A 38 7.92 22.20 -9.36
N ALA A 39 7.52 23.04 -8.38
CA ALA A 39 8.45 23.97 -7.73
C ALA A 39 9.73 23.27 -7.22
N SER A 40 10.87 23.94 -7.37
CA SER A 40 12.19 23.36 -7.07
C SER A 40 12.42 23.01 -5.60
N ASP A 41 11.60 23.52 -4.67
CA ASP A 41 11.63 23.23 -3.24
C ASP A 41 10.53 22.26 -2.80
N ALA A 42 9.76 21.71 -3.75
CA ALA A 42 8.66 20.80 -3.47
C ALA A 42 9.15 19.48 -2.86
N HIS A 43 8.23 18.82 -2.13
CA HIS A 43 8.40 17.44 -1.69
C HIS A 43 7.59 16.53 -2.63
N ILE A 44 8.28 15.61 -3.27
CA ILE A 44 7.73 14.65 -4.22
C ILE A 44 7.80 13.26 -3.58
N SER A 45 6.69 12.55 -3.55
CA SER A 45 6.66 11.17 -3.09
C SER A 45 6.33 10.23 -4.26
N PHE A 46 7.25 9.32 -4.58
CA PHE A 46 6.99 8.24 -5.52
C PHE A 46 6.57 7.00 -4.73
N ALA A 47 5.35 6.52 -4.98
CA ALA A 47 4.81 5.33 -4.35
C ALA A 47 4.51 4.28 -5.41
N PHE A 48 5.22 3.15 -5.35
CA PHE A 48 5.02 2.02 -6.26
C PHE A 48 4.03 1.04 -5.66
N GLN A 49 2.94 0.81 -6.37
CA GLN A 49 1.88 -0.12 -5.98
C GLN A 49 1.22 -0.72 -7.22
N GLY A 50 0.12 -1.41 -7.07
CA GLY A 50 -0.60 -2.06 -8.16
C GLY A 50 -0.50 -3.57 -8.03
N GLY A 51 -0.49 -4.33 -9.12
CA GLY A 51 -0.48 -5.80 -9.05
C GLY A 51 0.60 -6.35 -8.12
N GLU A 52 1.85 -6.34 -8.54
CA GLU A 52 3.03 -6.61 -7.69
C GLU A 52 4.24 -5.88 -8.28
N PRO A 53 4.69 -4.77 -7.67
CA PRO A 53 5.77 -3.95 -8.23
C PRO A 53 7.11 -4.68 -8.38
N THR A 54 7.42 -5.62 -7.46
CA THR A 54 8.70 -6.34 -7.51
C THR A 54 8.86 -7.24 -8.75
N LEU A 55 7.77 -7.51 -9.48
CA LEU A 55 7.84 -8.21 -10.77
C LEU A 55 8.50 -7.39 -11.88
N ALA A 56 8.61 -6.08 -11.72
CA ALA A 56 9.37 -5.24 -12.65
C ALA A 56 10.89 -5.50 -12.60
N GLY A 57 11.36 -6.14 -11.52
CA GLY A 57 12.77 -6.44 -11.30
C GLY A 57 13.56 -5.25 -10.75
N LEU A 58 14.66 -5.52 -10.09
CA LEU A 58 15.51 -4.49 -9.46
C LEU A 58 16.08 -3.48 -10.44
N ASP A 59 16.41 -3.90 -11.67
CA ASP A 59 16.98 -3.03 -12.70
C ASP A 59 16.04 -1.85 -13.04
N PHE A 60 14.72 -2.10 -13.04
CA PHE A 60 13.74 -1.03 -13.24
C PHE A 60 13.84 0.03 -12.13
N PHE A 61 13.94 -0.39 -10.88
CA PHE A 61 14.00 0.53 -9.75
C PHE A 61 15.34 1.27 -9.67
N HIS A 62 16.46 0.60 -9.95
CA HIS A 62 17.77 1.26 -10.07
C HIS A 62 17.73 2.34 -11.15
N SER A 63 17.19 2.02 -12.32
CA SER A 63 17.08 2.97 -13.44
C SER A 63 16.17 4.14 -13.08
N PHE A 64 15.02 3.88 -12.44
CA PHE A 64 14.08 4.92 -12.06
C PHE A 64 14.69 5.89 -11.03
N VAL A 65 15.27 5.36 -9.96
CA VAL A 65 15.91 6.17 -8.90
C VAL A 65 17.07 6.96 -9.47
N ALA A 66 17.97 6.34 -10.25
CA ALA A 66 19.10 7.03 -10.86
C ALA A 66 18.68 8.21 -11.73
N ARG A 67 17.62 8.03 -12.55
CA ARG A 67 17.09 9.11 -13.40
C ARG A 67 16.47 10.26 -12.58
N VAL A 68 15.81 9.96 -11.47
CA VAL A 68 15.29 11.02 -10.58
C VAL A 68 16.44 11.78 -9.94
N GLU A 69 17.46 11.07 -9.42
CA GLU A 69 18.62 11.70 -8.79
C GLU A 69 19.44 12.57 -9.77
N GLU A 70 19.55 12.14 -11.03
CA GLU A 70 20.23 12.90 -12.09
C GLU A 70 19.49 14.19 -12.47
N ARG A 71 18.14 14.19 -12.42
CA ARG A 71 17.31 15.29 -12.96
C ARG A 71 16.76 16.23 -11.90
N ARG A 72 16.65 15.78 -10.64
CA ARG A 72 16.16 16.65 -9.57
C ARG A 72 17.15 17.77 -9.27
N GLU A 73 16.63 18.95 -8.96
CA GLU A 73 17.38 20.09 -8.50
C GLU A 73 17.41 20.12 -6.96
N ASN A 74 16.47 20.83 -6.35
CA ASN A 74 16.35 20.99 -4.90
C ASN A 74 15.11 20.28 -4.32
N GLN A 75 14.35 19.55 -5.15
CA GLN A 75 13.19 18.81 -4.70
C GLN A 75 13.61 17.74 -3.68
N ARG A 76 12.84 17.63 -2.59
CA ARG A 76 12.96 16.51 -1.66
C ARG A 76 12.16 15.34 -2.20
N VAL A 77 12.80 14.20 -2.34
CA VAL A 77 12.16 12.99 -2.85
C VAL A 77 12.05 11.96 -1.74
N SER A 78 10.89 11.32 -1.63
CA SER A 78 10.66 10.16 -0.78
C SER A 78 10.14 8.98 -1.61
N TRP A 79 10.50 7.78 -1.18
CA TRP A 79 10.23 6.54 -1.86
C TRP A 79 9.36 5.64 -1.02
N ALA A 80 8.32 5.07 -1.60
CA ALA A 80 7.51 4.04 -0.96
C ALA A 80 7.21 2.92 -1.96
N LEU A 81 7.11 1.70 -1.46
CA LEU A 81 6.72 0.55 -2.27
C LEU A 81 5.81 -0.36 -1.47
N GLN A 82 4.69 -0.76 -2.07
CA GLN A 82 3.75 -1.70 -1.48
C GLN A 82 3.83 -3.04 -2.20
N THR A 83 4.16 -4.09 -1.46
CA THR A 83 4.42 -5.43 -2.03
C THR A 83 3.69 -6.53 -1.28
N ASN A 84 3.46 -7.65 -1.96
CA ASN A 84 3.04 -8.89 -1.32
C ASN A 84 4.18 -9.57 -0.52
N GLY A 85 5.42 -9.08 -0.62
CA GLY A 85 6.58 -9.55 0.13
C GLY A 85 7.16 -10.90 -0.32
N TYR A 86 6.63 -11.52 -1.37
CA TYR A 86 7.01 -12.88 -1.77
C TYR A 86 8.42 -12.96 -2.39
N LEU A 87 8.83 -11.91 -3.11
CA LEU A 87 10.12 -11.84 -3.82
C LEU A 87 11.23 -11.13 -3.04
N ILE A 88 10.97 -10.72 -1.81
CA ILE A 88 11.96 -9.99 -1.01
C ILE A 88 13.12 -10.92 -0.64
N GLU A 89 14.30 -10.56 -1.13
CA GLU A 89 15.60 -11.19 -0.89
C GLU A 89 16.64 -10.12 -0.54
N GLU A 90 17.89 -10.53 -0.30
CA GLU A 90 18.96 -9.67 0.19
C GLU A 90 19.17 -8.43 -0.68
N GLU A 91 19.22 -8.61 -1.99
CA GLU A 91 19.45 -7.52 -2.95
C GLU A 91 18.34 -6.44 -2.87
N TRP A 92 17.07 -6.86 -2.67
CA TRP A 92 15.96 -5.94 -2.45
C TRP A 92 16.12 -5.17 -1.14
N ALA A 93 16.50 -5.86 -0.06
CA ALA A 93 16.64 -5.22 1.24
C ALA A 93 17.79 -4.20 1.24
N GLU A 94 18.91 -4.51 0.59
CA GLU A 94 20.03 -3.59 0.40
C GLU A 94 19.62 -2.35 -0.40
N PHE A 95 18.95 -2.54 -1.54
CA PHE A 95 18.44 -1.44 -2.36
C PHE A 95 17.50 -0.52 -1.59
N PHE A 96 16.52 -1.08 -0.88
CA PHE A 96 15.57 -0.28 -0.11
C PHE A 96 16.22 0.50 1.02
N ARG A 97 17.19 -0.12 1.71
CA ARG A 97 17.97 0.56 2.75
C ARG A 97 18.80 1.71 2.18
N GLU A 98 19.50 1.47 1.07
CA GLU A 98 20.37 2.46 0.44
C GLU A 98 19.61 3.72 0.02
N HIS A 99 18.42 3.55 -0.55
CA HIS A 99 17.61 4.66 -1.06
C HIS A 99 16.54 5.15 -0.09
N GLY A 100 16.47 4.60 1.14
CA GLY A 100 15.52 5.06 2.16
C GLY A 100 14.06 4.81 1.83
N PHE A 101 13.74 3.65 1.24
CA PHE A 101 12.36 3.28 0.94
C PHE A 101 11.55 2.95 2.20
N LEU A 102 10.31 3.43 2.23
CA LEU A 102 9.28 2.90 3.13
C LEU A 102 8.58 1.72 2.45
N ILE A 103 8.66 0.54 3.06
CA ILE A 103 8.08 -0.68 2.48
C ILE A 103 6.81 -1.08 3.20
N GLY A 104 5.69 -1.07 2.46
CA GLY A 104 4.43 -1.63 2.88
C GLY A 104 4.35 -3.12 2.51
N VAL A 105 4.40 -4.03 3.49
CA VAL A 105 4.28 -5.46 3.22
C VAL A 105 2.90 -5.97 3.56
N SER A 106 2.27 -6.63 2.59
CA SER A 106 0.93 -7.20 2.75
C SER A 106 0.94 -8.50 3.57
N VAL A 107 0.45 -8.44 4.81
CA VAL A 107 0.34 -9.63 5.71
C VAL A 107 -1.01 -9.64 6.39
N ASP A 108 -1.80 -10.70 6.21
CA ASP A 108 -3.10 -10.85 6.86
C ASP A 108 -2.98 -11.53 8.21
N ALA A 109 -2.37 -10.78 9.15
CA ALA A 109 -2.19 -11.18 10.53
C ALA A 109 -1.60 -12.61 10.69
N TYR A 110 -2.37 -13.56 11.18
CA TYR A 110 -1.87 -14.87 11.56
C TYR A 110 -1.89 -15.89 10.40
N ARG A 111 -1.00 -16.88 10.46
CA ARG A 111 -0.64 -17.83 9.39
C ARG A 111 -1.84 -18.42 8.64
N ASP A 112 -2.75 -19.06 9.34
CA ASP A 112 -3.88 -19.80 8.74
C ASP A 112 -4.81 -18.87 7.95
N LEU A 113 -5.04 -17.64 8.43
CA LEU A 113 -5.80 -16.63 7.69
C LEU A 113 -5.02 -16.17 6.47
N HIS A 114 -3.75 -15.76 6.65
CA HIS A 114 -2.93 -15.30 5.54
C HIS A 114 -2.84 -16.35 4.42
N ASP A 115 -2.50 -17.58 4.76
CA ASP A 115 -2.33 -18.66 3.77
C ASP A 115 -3.63 -18.99 3.05
N SER A 116 -4.78 -18.85 3.72
CA SER A 116 -6.09 -19.04 3.09
C SER A 116 -6.48 -17.91 2.13
N MET A 117 -6.08 -16.66 2.44
CA MET A 117 -6.46 -15.47 1.67
C MET A 117 -5.46 -15.09 0.59
N ARG A 118 -4.17 -15.39 0.80
CA ARG A 118 -3.06 -14.99 -0.07
C ARG A 118 -2.23 -16.19 -0.57
N PRO A 119 -2.84 -17.17 -1.22
CA PRO A 119 -2.08 -18.27 -1.82
C PRO A 119 -1.20 -17.77 -2.96
N ASP A 120 -0.17 -18.54 -3.31
CA ASP A 120 0.59 -18.31 -4.53
C ASP A 120 -0.21 -18.69 -5.80
N ALA A 121 0.43 -18.65 -6.97
CA ALA A 121 -0.20 -18.98 -8.24
C ALA A 121 -0.64 -20.45 -8.34
N HIS A 122 -0.08 -21.33 -7.51
CA HIS A 122 -0.35 -22.78 -7.46
C HIS A 122 -1.25 -23.16 -6.28
N GLY A 123 -1.69 -22.19 -5.48
CA GLY A 123 -2.52 -22.42 -4.29
C GLY A 123 -1.72 -22.76 -3.03
N ALA A 124 -0.38 -22.65 -3.05
CA ALA A 124 0.45 -22.97 -1.90
C ALA A 124 0.49 -21.80 -0.87
N ALA A 125 0.79 -22.17 0.38
CA ALA A 125 0.92 -21.26 1.52
C ALA A 125 2.10 -20.29 1.35
N THR A 126 1.90 -19.01 1.69
CA THR A 126 2.90 -17.95 1.46
C THR A 126 3.39 -17.26 2.72
N TYR A 127 2.71 -17.43 3.86
CA TYR A 127 3.02 -16.74 5.12
C TYR A 127 4.49 -16.85 5.54
N ALA A 128 5.04 -18.07 5.52
CA ALA A 128 6.42 -18.28 5.98
C ALA A 128 7.44 -17.50 5.11
N ARG A 129 7.25 -17.49 3.79
CA ARG A 129 8.10 -16.77 2.83
C ARG A 129 7.99 -15.26 3.03
N VAL A 130 6.75 -14.73 3.12
CA VAL A 130 6.50 -13.31 3.32
C VAL A 130 7.08 -12.82 4.64
N MET A 131 6.86 -13.55 5.74
CA MET A 131 7.41 -13.18 7.04
C MET A 131 8.94 -13.29 7.11
N SER A 132 9.54 -14.18 6.33
CA SER A 132 11.00 -14.20 6.16
C SER A 132 11.50 -12.89 5.52
N GLY A 133 10.83 -12.41 4.47
CA GLY A 133 11.14 -11.12 3.85
C GLY A 133 10.96 -9.95 4.82
N VAL A 134 9.88 -9.92 5.60
CA VAL A 134 9.65 -8.89 6.63
C VAL A 134 10.79 -8.85 7.67
N ARG A 135 11.24 -10.01 8.13
CA ARG A 135 12.35 -10.08 9.09
C ARG A 135 13.65 -9.58 8.48
N LEU A 136 13.96 -10.02 7.25
CA LEU A 136 15.13 -9.57 6.50
C LEU A 136 15.16 -8.05 6.33
N LEU A 137 14.07 -7.43 5.87
CA LEU A 137 13.96 -5.98 5.73
C LEU A 137 14.28 -5.26 7.06
N ARG A 138 13.69 -5.74 8.16
CA ARG A 138 13.91 -5.15 9.49
C ARG A 138 15.33 -5.35 10.00
N GLU A 139 15.92 -6.52 9.78
CA GLU A 139 17.33 -6.82 10.11
C GLU A 139 18.31 -5.93 9.37
N ARG A 140 17.96 -5.53 8.14
CA ARG A 140 18.72 -4.58 7.32
C ARG A 140 18.43 -3.11 7.63
N GLY A 141 17.51 -2.81 8.56
CA GLY A 141 17.17 -1.45 8.96
C GLY A 141 16.28 -0.71 7.96
N VAL A 142 15.53 -1.43 7.13
CA VAL A 142 14.52 -0.86 6.23
C VAL A 142 13.25 -0.54 7.03
N ASP A 143 12.65 0.63 6.79
CA ASP A 143 11.38 1.00 7.37
C ASP A 143 10.24 0.15 6.79
N VAL A 144 9.55 -0.57 7.66
CA VAL A 144 8.48 -1.51 7.26
C VAL A 144 7.17 -1.17 7.95
N ASN A 145 6.12 -1.04 7.15
CA ASN A 145 4.73 -1.01 7.59
C ASN A 145 3.99 -2.28 7.15
N ILE A 146 3.25 -2.90 8.05
CA ILE A 146 2.41 -4.05 7.71
C ILE A 146 1.04 -3.56 7.23
N LEU A 147 0.61 -4.07 6.08
CA LEU A 147 -0.70 -3.79 5.49
C LEU A 147 -1.54 -5.06 5.58
N SER A 148 -2.63 -5.00 6.32
CA SER A 148 -3.55 -6.13 6.49
C SER A 148 -4.91 -5.79 5.92
N VAL A 149 -5.47 -6.62 5.05
CA VAL A 149 -6.85 -6.45 4.60
C VAL A 149 -7.79 -7.00 5.66
N LEU A 150 -8.55 -6.08 6.28
CA LEU A 150 -9.49 -6.40 7.35
C LEU A 150 -10.76 -7.02 6.75
N THR A 151 -10.75 -8.34 6.61
CA THR A 151 -11.91 -9.12 6.20
C THR A 151 -12.88 -9.34 7.37
N SER A 152 -14.12 -9.78 7.07
CA SER A 152 -15.09 -10.22 8.08
C SER A 152 -14.51 -11.32 8.99
N GLN A 153 -13.73 -12.24 8.43
CA GLN A 153 -13.08 -13.31 9.18
C GLN A 153 -12.00 -12.79 10.12
N MET A 154 -11.16 -11.84 9.67
CA MET A 154 -10.16 -11.20 10.54
C MET A 154 -10.82 -10.41 11.66
N ALA A 155 -11.87 -9.66 11.34
CA ALA A 155 -12.59 -8.80 12.28
C ALA A 155 -13.25 -9.58 13.43
N ALA A 156 -13.56 -10.86 13.23
CA ALA A 156 -14.09 -11.74 14.27
C ALA A 156 -13.05 -12.10 15.37
N HIS A 157 -11.75 -11.91 15.11
CA HIS A 157 -10.66 -12.42 15.97
C HIS A 157 -9.62 -11.35 16.38
N PRO A 158 -10.02 -10.19 16.96
CA PRO A 158 -9.09 -9.11 17.30
C PRO A 158 -7.97 -9.54 18.27
N GLN A 159 -8.24 -10.51 19.17
CA GLN A 159 -7.23 -11.04 20.08
C GLN A 159 -6.12 -11.80 19.33
N ARG A 160 -6.47 -12.59 18.30
CA ARG A 160 -5.49 -13.31 17.47
C ARG A 160 -4.65 -12.32 16.66
N VAL A 161 -5.28 -11.28 16.12
CA VAL A 161 -4.61 -10.20 15.41
C VAL A 161 -3.61 -9.50 16.32
N PHE A 162 -4.03 -9.15 17.53
CA PHE A 162 -3.15 -8.49 18.48
C PHE A 162 -2.01 -9.40 18.99
N SER A 163 -2.28 -10.69 19.13
CA SER A 163 -1.24 -11.69 19.46
C SER A 163 -0.19 -11.78 18.36
N PHE A 164 -0.59 -11.76 17.07
CA PHE A 164 0.33 -11.69 15.95
C PHE A 164 1.21 -10.43 16.02
N ILE A 165 0.62 -9.25 16.24
CA ILE A 165 1.36 -7.98 16.37
C ILE A 165 2.46 -8.13 17.44
N LYS A 166 2.14 -8.72 18.58
CA LYS A 166 3.10 -8.92 19.69
C LYS A 166 4.18 -9.96 19.37
N GLN A 167 3.79 -11.12 18.87
CA GLN A 167 4.70 -12.23 18.57
C GLN A 167 5.72 -11.89 17.49
N GLU A 168 5.27 -11.24 16.41
CA GLU A 168 6.13 -10.82 15.31
C GLU A 168 6.77 -9.45 15.55
N LYS A 169 6.55 -8.85 16.75
CA LYS A 169 7.11 -7.55 17.15
C LYS A 169 6.83 -6.45 16.10
N ILE A 170 5.60 -6.42 15.60
CA ILE A 170 5.16 -5.42 14.62
C ILE A 170 5.09 -4.05 15.30
N THR A 171 5.74 -3.06 14.72
CA THR A 171 5.78 -1.68 15.21
C THR A 171 4.79 -0.77 14.52
N HIS A 172 4.49 -1.02 13.24
CA HIS A 172 3.58 -0.22 12.41
C HIS A 172 2.64 -1.16 11.64
N ILE A 173 1.34 -0.91 11.74
CA ILE A 173 0.33 -1.68 11.02
C ILE A 173 -0.85 -0.82 10.60
N GLN A 174 -1.32 -1.05 9.38
CA GLN A 174 -2.53 -0.47 8.83
C GLN A 174 -3.51 -1.59 8.46
N PHE A 175 -4.76 -1.43 8.84
CA PHE A 175 -5.85 -2.30 8.40
C PHE A 175 -6.67 -1.61 7.32
N ILE A 176 -6.76 -2.25 6.16
CA ILE A 176 -7.52 -1.78 5.01
C ILE A 176 -8.85 -2.54 5.00
N PRO A 177 -10.01 -1.87 5.15
CA PRO A 177 -11.29 -2.55 5.11
C PRO A 177 -11.49 -3.31 3.80
N CYS A 178 -11.89 -4.58 3.87
CA CYS A 178 -12.29 -5.34 2.71
C CYS A 178 -13.70 -4.88 2.28
N LEU A 179 -13.76 -4.09 1.22
CA LEU A 179 -15.01 -3.59 0.65
C LEU A 179 -15.64 -4.65 -0.29
N PRO A 180 -16.94 -4.58 -0.56
CA PRO A 180 -17.56 -5.33 -1.65
C PRO A 180 -16.90 -5.00 -2.99
N GLY A 181 -17.02 -5.91 -3.97
CA GLY A 181 -16.60 -5.66 -5.34
C GLY A 181 -17.36 -4.51 -6.00
N LEU A 182 -16.90 -4.05 -7.16
CA LEU A 182 -17.48 -2.91 -7.90
C LEU A 182 -18.93 -3.19 -8.34
N ASP A 183 -19.30 -4.44 -8.54
CA ASP A 183 -20.68 -4.88 -8.85
C ASP A 183 -21.60 -4.92 -7.62
N ASP A 184 -21.12 -4.40 -6.46
CA ASP A 184 -21.83 -4.41 -5.16
C ASP A 184 -22.22 -5.84 -4.69
N GLU A 185 -21.63 -6.88 -5.25
CA GLU A 185 -21.78 -8.24 -4.80
C GLU A 185 -20.99 -8.46 -3.52
N ARG A 186 -21.69 -8.62 -2.40
CA ARG A 186 -21.07 -8.97 -1.12
C ARG A 186 -20.60 -10.40 -1.15
N ASP A 187 -19.30 -10.58 -1.16
CA ASP A 187 -18.69 -11.87 -0.93
C ASP A 187 -18.60 -12.22 0.58
N THR A 188 -18.07 -13.40 0.88
CA THR A 188 -17.90 -13.87 2.27
C THR A 188 -16.78 -13.14 3.01
N PHE A 189 -15.99 -12.30 2.34
CA PHE A 189 -14.85 -11.59 2.90
C PHE A 189 -15.17 -10.13 3.23
N SER A 190 -16.16 -9.56 2.56
CA SER A 190 -16.56 -8.16 2.73
C SER A 190 -16.87 -7.84 4.19
N LEU A 191 -16.39 -6.69 4.61
CA LEU A 191 -16.50 -6.23 5.99
C LEU A 191 -17.73 -5.33 6.15
N ASP A 192 -18.62 -5.68 7.07
CA ASP A 192 -19.73 -4.81 7.41
C ASP A 192 -19.33 -3.75 8.46
N PRO A 193 -20.03 -2.59 8.53
CA PRO A 193 -19.69 -1.50 9.44
C PRO A 193 -19.77 -1.89 10.94
N ARG A 194 -20.60 -2.86 11.31
CA ARG A 194 -20.71 -3.31 12.72
C ARG A 194 -19.50 -4.17 13.11
N ALA A 195 -19.08 -5.07 12.21
CA ALA A 195 -17.87 -5.87 12.40
C ALA A 195 -16.64 -4.96 12.48
N PHE A 196 -16.52 -3.96 11.59
CA PHE A 196 -15.48 -2.93 11.63
C PHE A 196 -15.43 -2.22 13.00
N SER A 197 -16.55 -1.67 13.44
CA SER A 197 -16.64 -0.95 14.72
C SER A 197 -16.32 -1.86 15.91
N SER A 198 -16.84 -3.09 15.92
CA SER A 198 -16.59 -4.07 16.98
C SER A 198 -15.12 -4.48 17.06
N PHE A 199 -14.49 -4.70 15.89
CA PHE A 199 -13.06 -5.03 15.80
C PHE A 199 -12.20 -3.94 16.41
N TYR A 200 -12.36 -2.69 15.96
CA TYR A 200 -11.53 -1.59 16.41
C TYR A 200 -11.72 -1.25 17.89
N ARG A 201 -12.93 -1.34 18.43
CA ARG A 201 -13.15 -1.14 19.87
C ARG A 201 -12.41 -2.18 20.71
N ARG A 202 -12.48 -3.46 20.31
CA ARG A 202 -11.76 -4.54 21.03
C ARG A 202 -10.25 -4.45 20.84
N LEU A 203 -9.80 -4.07 19.64
CA LEU A 203 -8.38 -3.85 19.35
C LEU A 203 -7.83 -2.68 20.18
N PHE A 204 -8.62 -1.60 20.35
CA PHE A 204 -8.26 -0.46 21.17
C PHE A 204 -8.05 -0.85 22.63
N ASP A 205 -8.94 -1.65 23.23
CA ASP A 205 -8.78 -2.11 24.60
C ASP A 205 -7.48 -2.91 24.81
N LEU A 206 -7.10 -3.72 23.83
CA LEU A 206 -5.84 -4.48 23.85
C LEU A 206 -4.63 -3.57 23.71
N TRP A 207 -4.68 -2.67 22.74
CA TRP A 207 -3.63 -1.69 22.46
C TRP A 207 -3.41 -0.74 23.64
N TRP A 208 -4.49 -0.24 24.26
CA TRP A 208 -4.42 0.66 25.42
C TRP A 208 -3.71 0.03 26.62
N ARG A 209 -3.96 -1.25 26.87
CA ARG A 209 -3.26 -1.99 27.95
C ARG A 209 -1.76 -2.11 27.67
N GLU A 210 -1.37 -2.37 26.45
CA GLU A 210 0.04 -2.46 26.08
C GLU A 210 0.72 -1.09 26.12
N LEU A 211 0.03 -0.04 25.70
CA LEU A 211 0.51 1.33 25.84
C LEU A 211 0.76 1.70 27.30
N GLY A 212 -0.18 1.38 28.19
CA GLY A 212 -0.03 1.56 29.64
C GLY A 212 1.12 0.75 30.26
N ALA A 213 1.56 -0.32 29.59
CA ALA A 213 2.72 -1.11 29.97
C ALA A 213 4.02 -0.64 29.27
N GLY A 214 4.02 0.53 28.61
CA GLY A 214 5.16 1.12 27.94
C GLY A 214 5.50 0.49 26.58
N ARG A 215 4.62 -0.29 25.99
CA ARG A 215 4.80 -0.92 24.67
C ARG A 215 3.91 -0.26 23.63
N TYR A 216 4.50 0.57 22.82
CA TYR A 216 3.80 1.28 21.75
C TYR A 216 3.81 0.48 20.44
N VAL A 217 2.66 0.47 19.78
CA VAL A 217 2.49 0.00 18.40
C VAL A 217 1.72 1.06 17.65
N SER A 218 2.23 1.50 16.52
CA SER A 218 1.53 2.37 15.61
C SER A 218 0.42 1.59 14.88
N ILE A 219 -0.83 1.88 15.21
CA ILE A 219 -2.00 1.42 14.48
C ILE A 219 -2.60 2.64 13.80
N TRP A 220 -2.49 2.71 12.49
CA TRP A 220 -2.77 3.92 11.72
C TRP A 220 -4.10 4.60 12.08
N LEU A 221 -5.20 3.85 12.21
CA LEU A 221 -6.49 4.46 12.57
C LEU A 221 -6.43 5.17 13.93
N PHE A 222 -5.76 4.56 14.92
CA PHE A 222 -5.67 5.16 16.26
C PHE A 222 -4.84 6.44 16.24
N GLU A 223 -3.75 6.48 15.45
CA GLU A 223 -2.97 7.71 15.28
C GLU A 223 -3.78 8.84 14.64
N ASN A 224 -4.53 8.52 13.58
CA ASN A 224 -5.38 9.51 12.94
C ASN A 224 -6.47 10.05 13.88
N VAL A 225 -7.09 9.17 14.68
CA VAL A 225 -8.08 9.60 15.70
C VAL A 225 -7.43 10.47 16.77
N MET A 226 -6.22 10.14 17.23
CA MET A 226 -5.48 10.96 18.19
C MET A 226 -5.09 12.32 17.58
N GLN A 227 -4.62 12.37 16.35
CA GLN A 227 -4.32 13.62 15.63
C GLN A 227 -5.56 14.52 15.57
N MET A 228 -6.72 13.97 15.21
CA MET A 228 -7.98 14.70 15.16
C MET A 228 -8.39 15.21 16.54
N ALA A 229 -8.23 14.40 17.59
CA ALA A 229 -8.51 14.82 18.97
C ALA A 229 -7.61 15.99 19.45
N LEU A 230 -6.41 16.11 18.87
CA LEU A 230 -5.47 17.19 19.10
C LEU A 230 -5.66 18.39 18.15
N GLY A 231 -6.72 18.39 17.33
CA GLY A 231 -7.02 19.46 16.38
C GLY A 231 -6.15 19.43 15.12
N GLN A 232 -5.46 18.32 14.85
CA GLN A 232 -4.67 18.12 13.65
C GLN A 232 -5.48 17.42 12.56
N PHE A 233 -5.07 17.59 11.30
CA PHE A 233 -5.71 16.90 10.20
C PHE A 233 -5.23 15.43 10.13
N PRO A 234 -6.16 14.48 9.91
CA PRO A 234 -5.80 13.08 9.68
C PRO A 234 -5.08 12.91 8.35
N SER A 235 -4.18 11.95 8.27
CA SER A 235 -3.49 11.57 7.04
C SER A 235 -4.22 10.45 6.28
N GLN A 236 -5.17 9.77 6.92
CA GLN A 236 -5.90 8.66 6.31
C GLN A 236 -6.95 9.18 5.32
N CYS A 237 -6.92 8.63 4.10
CA CYS A 237 -7.92 8.90 3.08
C CYS A 237 -9.35 8.62 3.61
N GLY A 238 -10.30 9.49 3.25
CA GLY A 238 -11.69 9.40 3.70
C GLY A 238 -11.98 10.02 5.07
N MET A 239 -10.99 10.28 5.92
CA MET A 239 -11.21 10.92 7.24
C MET A 239 -11.26 12.45 7.18
N LEU A 240 -10.83 13.06 6.08
CA LEU A 240 -10.90 14.52 5.85
C LEU A 240 -12.28 15.02 5.41
N GLY A 241 -13.23 14.12 5.11
CA GLY A 241 -14.52 14.46 4.53
C GLY A 241 -14.47 14.95 3.08
N ARG A 242 -13.29 14.87 2.45
CA ARG A 242 -13.04 15.19 1.04
C ARG A 242 -11.92 14.30 0.50
N CYS A 243 -11.96 14.00 -0.80
CA CYS A 243 -10.85 13.33 -1.46
C CYS A 243 -9.64 14.26 -1.59
N ALA A 244 -8.44 13.71 -1.40
CA ALA A 244 -7.19 14.35 -1.80
C ALA A 244 -6.80 13.75 -3.15
N PRO A 245 -6.70 14.55 -4.22
CA PRO A 245 -6.30 14.05 -5.52
C PRO A 245 -4.91 13.41 -5.45
N GLN A 246 -4.78 12.25 -6.07
CA GLN A 246 -3.50 11.55 -6.29
C GLN A 246 -3.29 11.43 -7.80
N PHE A 247 -2.03 11.36 -8.22
CA PHE A 247 -1.73 11.02 -9.61
C PHE A 247 -1.36 9.55 -9.66
N VAL A 248 -2.36 8.70 -9.94
CA VAL A 248 -2.14 7.28 -10.15
C VAL A 248 -1.85 7.06 -11.62
N VAL A 249 -0.66 6.59 -11.94
CA VAL A 249 -0.22 6.36 -13.31
C VAL A 249 -0.06 4.86 -13.53
N GLU A 250 -0.84 4.31 -14.43
CA GLU A 250 -0.78 2.92 -14.83
C GLU A 250 0.41 2.66 -15.79
N SER A 251 0.78 1.39 -15.96
CA SER A 251 1.92 1.01 -16.80
C SER A 251 1.75 1.34 -18.28
N ASP A 252 0.54 1.62 -18.75
CA ASP A 252 0.23 2.08 -20.10
C ASP A 252 0.33 3.60 -20.29
N GLY A 253 0.58 4.34 -19.19
CA GLY A 253 0.64 5.80 -19.17
C GLY A 253 -0.67 6.49 -18.82
N SER A 254 -1.77 5.75 -18.66
CA SER A 254 -3.06 6.31 -18.25
C SER A 254 -2.99 6.88 -16.84
N VAL A 255 -3.60 8.05 -16.63
CA VAL A 255 -3.61 8.77 -15.34
C VAL A 255 -5.00 8.76 -14.75
N TYR A 256 -5.07 8.48 -13.44
CA TYR A 256 -6.31 8.43 -12.66
C TYR A 256 -6.18 9.25 -11.36
N PRO A 257 -7.30 9.74 -10.80
CA PRO A 257 -7.29 10.55 -9.58
C PRO A 257 -7.15 9.72 -8.30
N CYS A 258 -7.36 8.40 -8.36
CA CYS A 258 -7.38 7.50 -7.21
C CYS A 258 -7.16 6.06 -7.66
N ASP A 259 -6.45 5.27 -6.89
CA ASP A 259 -6.21 3.85 -7.15
C ASP A 259 -7.48 2.98 -7.06
N PHE A 260 -8.45 3.38 -6.22
CA PHE A 260 -9.77 2.71 -6.16
C PHE A 260 -10.65 2.97 -7.38
N TYR A 261 -10.36 4.03 -8.14
CA TYR A 261 -11.12 4.46 -9.30
C TYR A 261 -10.23 4.52 -10.55
N ALA A 262 -9.30 3.58 -10.69
CA ALA A 262 -8.54 3.41 -11.93
C ALA A 262 -9.39 2.71 -13.01
N LEU A 263 -10.59 3.25 -13.27
CA LEU A 263 -11.58 2.81 -14.24
C LEU A 263 -11.62 3.78 -15.43
N ASP A 264 -12.00 3.27 -16.61
CA ASP A 264 -11.92 4.04 -17.87
C ASP A 264 -12.69 5.36 -17.80
N GLU A 265 -13.83 5.40 -17.13
CA GLU A 265 -14.67 6.60 -16.94
C GLU A 265 -14.01 7.70 -16.06
N TYR A 266 -13.03 7.34 -15.22
CA TYR A 266 -12.29 8.27 -14.37
C TYR A 266 -10.89 8.60 -14.90
N ARG A 267 -10.56 8.14 -16.10
CA ARG A 267 -9.29 8.46 -16.74
C ARG A 267 -9.19 9.96 -17.02
N VAL A 268 -8.17 10.61 -16.47
CA VAL A 268 -7.96 12.06 -16.60
C VAL A 268 -7.00 12.44 -17.73
N GLY A 269 -6.23 11.48 -18.25
CA GLY A 269 -5.31 11.72 -19.36
C GLY A 269 -4.25 10.63 -19.53
N ASP A 270 -3.19 10.99 -20.26
CA ASP A 270 -1.99 10.19 -20.47
C ASP A 270 -0.77 11.00 -20.03
N ILE A 271 0.07 10.41 -19.18
CA ILE A 271 1.24 11.07 -18.58
C ILE A 271 2.23 11.60 -19.61
N ARG A 272 2.28 11.01 -20.80
CA ARG A 272 3.23 11.36 -21.87
C ARG A 272 2.86 12.64 -22.59
N VAL A 273 1.56 12.94 -22.68
CA VAL A 273 1.04 14.05 -23.51
C VAL A 273 0.32 15.14 -22.72
N ASP A 274 -0.35 14.78 -21.62
CA ASP A 274 -1.16 15.70 -20.86
C ASP A 274 -0.37 16.36 -19.70
N SER A 275 -0.68 17.63 -19.39
CA SER A 275 -0.13 18.29 -18.21
C SER A 275 -0.85 17.82 -16.95
N LEU A 276 -0.08 17.51 -15.88
CA LEU A 276 -0.63 17.17 -14.57
C LEU A 276 -1.06 18.46 -13.83
N GLU A 277 -2.12 19.10 -14.28
CA GLU A 277 -2.69 20.21 -13.54
C GLU A 277 -3.75 19.69 -12.57
N ALA A 278 -3.58 20.00 -11.27
CA ALA A 278 -4.51 19.62 -10.21
C ALA A 278 -5.96 20.12 -10.43
N ARG A 279 -6.19 20.97 -11.43
CA ARG A 279 -7.51 21.48 -11.80
C ARG A 279 -8.37 20.48 -12.61
N ARG A 280 -7.77 19.37 -13.04
CA ARG A 280 -8.48 18.33 -13.82
C ARG A 280 -8.80 17.07 -13.00
N LEU A 281 -8.44 17.05 -11.73
CA LEU A 281 -8.70 15.94 -10.79
C LEU A 281 -9.94 16.20 -9.94
#